data_521c5046b585c2916dc5cef32c38e82b
#
_entry.id   521c5046b585c2916dc5cef32c38e82b
#
_cell.length_a   1.000
_cell.length_b   1.000
_cell.length_c   1.000
_cell.angle_alpha   90.00
_cell.angle_beta   90.00
_cell.angle_gamma   90.00
#
_symmetry.space_group_name_H-M   'P 1'
#
loop_
_entity.id
_entity.type
_entity.pdbx_description
1 polymer ?
#
loop_
_entity_poly.entity_id
_entity_poly.type
_entity_poly.pdbx_seq_one_letter_code
_entity_poly.pdbx_strand_id
1 'polypeptide(L)'
;MMTSLIIAILGYTLLAVVAILDKSILEKSVKKPSVYLFYSTIFFFLAFLALPWIEPISSLGVLISVFSGLTFGFGMWAMFNALEYGEASHVTPFVGAVVAISTFFFSITLLGENLSVSIKIGLLFLVIASILLSVERNKKHTGFHRGFIWAFLAGILYGLSHVSAKLMYELYPFFTGLVWTKGMVGLVSIVTIFVPGVLVAILNKGKDKIKDGGARVVIWDKVLGLIAVILIQYAISKGSVTVVNGLAGIQYAFMFVFIYFLTKFKPSTFSEKFTRREMVVEIVAIVFMIIGLIFLA
;
A
#
# COMPACT_ATOMS: atom_id res chain seq x y z
N MET A 1 21.84 -6.32 -3.12
CA MET A 1 21.22 -5.07 -2.66
C MET A 1 20.70 -4.24 -3.84
N MET A 2 21.53 -3.90 -4.84
CA MET A 2 21.10 -3.05 -5.98
C MET A 2 19.89 -3.59 -6.75
N THR A 3 19.82 -4.89 -7.03
CA THR A 3 18.69 -5.52 -7.73
C THR A 3 17.38 -5.38 -6.96
N SER A 4 17.38 -5.57 -5.64
CA SER A 4 16.18 -5.41 -4.81
C SER A 4 15.69 -3.96 -4.79
N LEU A 5 16.59 -2.97 -4.79
CA LEU A 5 16.24 -1.55 -4.85
C LEU A 5 15.55 -1.20 -6.17
N ILE A 6 16.10 -1.62 -7.31
CA ILE A 6 15.52 -1.37 -8.65
C ILE A 6 14.11 -1.97 -8.74
N ILE A 7 13.96 -3.22 -8.31
CA ILE A 7 12.66 -3.92 -8.34
C ILE A 7 11.65 -3.22 -7.42
N ALA A 8 12.08 -2.77 -6.24
CA ALA A 8 11.24 -2.02 -5.32
C ALA A 8 10.78 -0.69 -5.95
N ILE A 9 11.67 0.05 -6.59
CA ILE A 9 11.35 1.31 -7.29
C ILE A 9 10.28 1.08 -8.36
N LEU A 10 10.44 0.03 -9.19
CA LEU A 10 9.43 -0.32 -10.20
C LEU A 10 8.08 -0.66 -9.55
N GLY A 11 8.08 -1.46 -8.48
CA GLY A 11 6.87 -1.80 -7.73
C GLY A 11 6.17 -0.57 -7.17
N TYR A 12 6.90 0.34 -6.54
CA TYR A 12 6.35 1.58 -5.99
C TYR A 12 5.87 2.57 -7.06
N THR A 13 6.50 2.59 -8.24
CA THR A 13 6.00 3.37 -9.37
C THR A 13 4.63 2.87 -9.83
N LEU A 14 4.44 1.55 -9.90
CA LEU A 14 3.12 0.97 -10.21
C LEU A 14 2.10 1.26 -9.10
N LEU A 15 2.49 1.18 -7.83
CA LEU A 15 1.62 1.53 -6.71
C LEU A 15 1.19 3.00 -6.71
N ALA A 16 2.00 3.91 -7.26
CA ALA A 16 1.59 5.30 -7.44
C ALA A 16 0.37 5.41 -8.37
N VAL A 17 0.36 4.65 -9.45
CA VAL A 17 -0.79 4.58 -10.37
C VAL A 17 -1.99 3.92 -9.69
N VAL A 18 -1.78 2.82 -8.98
CA VAL A 18 -2.83 2.10 -8.24
C VAL A 18 -3.49 3.01 -7.19
N ALA A 19 -2.73 3.78 -6.42
CA ALA A 19 -3.28 4.69 -5.42
C ALA A 19 -4.24 5.74 -6.02
N ILE A 20 -3.92 6.26 -7.21
CA ILE A 20 -4.78 7.19 -7.95
C ILE A 20 -6.04 6.49 -8.44
N LEU A 21 -5.91 5.26 -8.95
CA LEU A 21 -7.05 4.46 -9.41
C LEU A 21 -7.96 4.08 -8.25
N ASP A 22 -7.42 3.59 -7.12
CA ASP A 22 -8.17 3.26 -5.90
C ASP A 22 -9.02 4.45 -5.44
N LYS A 23 -8.43 5.65 -5.36
CA LYS A 23 -9.18 6.87 -4.99
C LYS A 23 -10.32 7.15 -5.98
N SER A 24 -10.04 7.10 -7.28
CA SER A 24 -11.05 7.31 -8.31
C SER A 24 -12.18 6.28 -8.26
N ILE A 25 -11.86 5.02 -7.96
CA ILE A 25 -12.84 3.93 -7.84
C ILE A 25 -13.73 4.15 -6.61
N LEU A 26 -13.16 4.50 -5.44
CA LEU A 26 -13.90 4.80 -4.22
C LEU A 26 -14.84 5.98 -4.38
N GLU A 27 -14.41 7.04 -5.08
CA GLU A 27 -15.25 8.22 -5.31
C GLU A 27 -16.39 7.99 -6.32
N LYS A 28 -16.13 7.22 -7.38
CA LYS A 28 -17.03 7.16 -8.55
C LYS A 28 -17.80 5.86 -8.71
N SER A 29 -17.22 4.73 -8.27
CA SER A 29 -17.72 3.40 -8.63
C SER A 29 -18.18 2.57 -7.44
N VAL A 30 -17.43 2.56 -6.33
CA VAL A 30 -17.75 1.75 -5.14
C VAL A 30 -17.59 2.62 -3.88
N LYS A 31 -18.65 3.29 -3.50
CA LYS A 31 -18.64 4.29 -2.42
C LYS A 31 -18.39 3.74 -1.00
N LYS A 32 -18.58 2.45 -0.78
CA LYS A 32 -18.39 1.84 0.56
C LYS A 32 -17.04 1.14 0.63
N PRO A 33 -16.09 1.59 1.50
CA PRO A 33 -14.78 0.96 1.67
C PRO A 33 -14.83 -0.53 1.93
N SER A 34 -15.78 -1.01 2.73
CA SER A 34 -15.96 -2.43 3.04
C SER A 34 -16.38 -3.29 1.84
N VAL A 35 -17.21 -2.76 0.95
CA VAL A 35 -17.60 -3.44 -0.31
C VAL A 35 -16.40 -3.49 -1.26
N TYR A 36 -15.65 -2.38 -1.35
CA TYR A 36 -14.44 -2.33 -2.16
C TYR A 36 -13.38 -3.29 -1.64
N LEU A 37 -13.23 -3.39 -0.32
CA LEU A 37 -12.34 -4.33 0.34
C LEU A 37 -12.68 -5.78 -0.03
N PHE A 38 -13.97 -6.16 0.01
CA PHE A 38 -14.41 -7.50 -0.40
C PHE A 38 -13.90 -7.84 -1.81
N TYR A 39 -14.19 -6.98 -2.78
CA TYR A 39 -13.75 -7.21 -4.17
C TYR A 39 -12.22 -7.14 -4.33
N SER A 40 -11.53 -6.38 -3.50
CA SER A 40 -10.07 -6.30 -3.54
C SER A 40 -9.38 -7.52 -2.93
N THR A 41 -10.02 -8.19 -1.95
CA THR A 41 -9.38 -9.28 -1.20
C THR A 41 -9.82 -10.67 -1.63
N ILE A 42 -11.02 -10.85 -2.20
CA ILE A 42 -11.52 -12.17 -2.60
C ILE A 42 -10.63 -12.84 -3.65
N PHE A 43 -10.07 -12.07 -4.57
CA PHE A 43 -9.22 -12.58 -5.63
C PHE A 43 -7.85 -13.09 -5.12
N PHE A 44 -7.44 -12.74 -3.92
CA PHE A 44 -6.21 -13.28 -3.35
C PHE A 44 -6.29 -14.79 -3.09
N PHE A 45 -7.48 -15.36 -2.93
CA PHE A 45 -7.65 -16.82 -2.87
C PHE A 45 -7.20 -17.53 -4.15
N LEU A 46 -7.15 -16.86 -5.30
CA LEU A 46 -6.61 -17.44 -6.53
C LEU A 46 -5.13 -17.82 -6.39
N ALA A 47 -4.39 -17.23 -5.44
CA ALA A 47 -3.03 -17.64 -5.16
C ALA A 47 -2.95 -19.14 -4.77
N PHE A 48 -3.98 -19.65 -4.08
CA PHE A 48 -4.03 -21.06 -3.68
C PHE A 48 -4.22 -22.05 -4.86
N LEU A 49 -4.52 -21.58 -6.05
CA LEU A 49 -4.45 -22.42 -7.24
C LEU A 49 -3.02 -22.92 -7.51
N ALA A 50 -2.00 -22.21 -6.97
CA ALA A 50 -0.61 -22.60 -7.09
C ALA A 50 -0.16 -23.66 -6.04
N LEU A 51 -1.03 -24.08 -5.09
CA LEU A 51 -0.68 -25.08 -4.07
C LEU A 51 -0.05 -26.38 -4.60
N PRO A 52 -0.50 -26.94 -5.75
CA PRO A 52 0.11 -28.16 -6.28
C PRO A 52 1.57 -28.03 -6.71
N TRP A 53 2.06 -26.80 -6.90
CA TRP A 53 3.42 -26.52 -7.40
C TRP A 53 4.35 -25.90 -6.35
N ILE A 54 3.91 -25.79 -5.10
CA ILE A 54 4.69 -25.23 -4.00
C ILE A 54 4.95 -26.28 -2.91
N GLU A 55 5.97 -26.03 -2.12
CA GLU A 55 6.31 -26.90 -0.99
C GLU A 55 5.27 -26.79 0.15
N PRO A 56 4.99 -27.92 0.85
CA PRO A 56 4.16 -27.88 2.04
C PRO A 56 4.84 -27.05 3.14
N ILE A 57 4.06 -26.35 3.94
CA ILE A 57 4.56 -25.55 5.05
C ILE A 57 4.15 -26.16 6.40
N SER A 58 4.92 -25.86 7.45
CA SER A 58 4.61 -26.28 8.82
C SER A 58 3.40 -25.52 9.39
N SER A 59 2.83 -26.03 10.50
CA SER A 59 1.76 -25.33 11.23
C SER A 59 2.17 -23.92 11.67
N LEU A 60 3.44 -23.71 12.03
CA LEU A 60 3.98 -22.37 12.31
C LEU A 60 3.97 -21.49 11.04
N GLY A 61 4.36 -22.03 9.89
CA GLY A 61 4.29 -21.32 8.61
C GLY A 61 2.86 -20.92 8.26
N VAL A 62 1.86 -21.79 8.51
CA VAL A 62 0.44 -21.44 8.33
C VAL A 62 0.06 -20.28 9.25
N LEU A 63 0.43 -20.33 10.52
CA LEU A 63 0.11 -19.27 11.49
C LEU A 63 0.70 -17.92 11.08
N ILE A 64 1.97 -17.90 10.69
CA ILE A 64 2.65 -16.69 10.20
C ILE A 64 1.95 -16.15 8.94
N SER A 65 1.57 -17.03 8.02
CA SER A 65 0.88 -16.67 6.78
C SER A 65 -0.50 -16.07 7.04
N VAL A 66 -1.28 -16.68 7.96
CA VAL A 66 -2.59 -16.16 8.40
C VAL A 66 -2.41 -14.76 9.00
N PHE A 67 -1.45 -14.60 9.92
CA PHE A 67 -1.17 -13.31 10.54
C PHE A 67 -0.77 -12.26 9.51
N SER A 68 0.14 -12.59 8.60
CA SER A 68 0.55 -11.70 7.51
C SER A 68 -0.61 -11.33 6.58
N GLY A 69 -1.45 -12.30 6.22
CA GLY A 69 -2.60 -12.07 5.33
C GLY A 69 -3.68 -11.22 5.99
N LEU A 70 -4.03 -11.51 7.23
CA LEU A 70 -5.03 -10.74 7.98
C LEU A 70 -4.56 -9.29 8.22
N THR A 71 -3.31 -9.10 8.66
CA THR A 71 -2.77 -7.74 8.87
C THR A 71 -2.70 -6.95 7.56
N PHE A 72 -2.34 -7.59 6.43
CA PHE A 72 -2.38 -6.94 5.13
C PHE A 72 -3.81 -6.54 4.73
N GLY A 73 -4.76 -7.45 4.82
CA GLY A 73 -6.14 -7.17 4.40
C GLY A 73 -6.84 -6.14 5.30
N PHE A 74 -6.64 -6.19 6.62
CA PHE A 74 -7.13 -5.14 7.52
C PHE A 74 -6.39 -3.81 7.32
N GLY A 75 -5.10 -3.85 6.95
CA GLY A 75 -4.35 -2.67 6.50
C GLY A 75 -5.00 -2.02 5.26
N MET A 76 -5.42 -2.83 4.27
CA MET A 76 -6.18 -2.35 3.11
C MET A 76 -7.51 -1.73 3.54
N TRP A 77 -8.23 -2.35 4.47
CA TRP A 77 -9.46 -1.78 5.00
C TRP A 77 -9.24 -0.42 5.65
N ALA A 78 -8.25 -0.31 6.51
CA ALA A 78 -7.89 0.95 7.14
C ALA A 78 -7.46 1.99 6.09
N MET A 79 -6.68 1.60 5.07
CA MET A 79 -6.28 2.47 3.96
C MET A 79 -7.49 2.99 3.17
N PHE A 80 -8.45 2.14 2.83
CA PHE A 80 -9.64 2.56 2.10
C PHE A 80 -10.53 3.50 2.93
N ASN A 81 -10.65 3.27 4.25
CA ASN A 81 -11.31 4.22 5.13
C ASN A 81 -10.54 5.55 5.23
N ALA A 82 -9.22 5.52 5.26
CA ALA A 82 -8.42 6.75 5.25
C ALA A 82 -8.65 7.56 3.97
N LEU A 83 -8.69 6.90 2.80
CA LEU A 83 -8.96 7.52 1.50
C LEU A 83 -10.40 8.04 1.34
N GLU A 84 -11.37 7.50 2.12
CA GLU A 84 -12.74 8.04 2.15
C GLU A 84 -12.76 9.45 2.77
N TYR A 85 -11.93 9.69 3.78
CA TYR A 85 -11.89 10.96 4.53
C TYR A 85 -10.85 11.97 4.02
N GLY A 86 -9.82 11.53 3.27
CA GLY A 86 -8.72 12.39 2.85
C GLY A 86 -8.34 12.24 1.38
N GLU A 87 -7.50 13.13 0.89
CA GLU A 87 -6.95 13.06 -0.46
C GLU A 87 -5.82 12.02 -0.53
N ALA A 88 -5.72 11.30 -1.66
CA ALA A 88 -4.71 10.25 -1.82
C ALA A 88 -3.29 10.81 -1.76
N SER A 89 -3.09 12.04 -2.27
CA SER A 89 -1.82 12.78 -2.25
C SER A 89 -1.27 13.04 -0.85
N HIS A 90 -2.13 13.09 0.17
CA HIS A 90 -1.73 13.37 1.55
C HIS A 90 -1.82 12.14 2.46
N VAL A 91 -2.91 11.36 2.34
CA VAL A 91 -3.12 10.15 3.14
C VAL A 91 -2.06 9.08 2.86
N THR A 92 -1.78 8.82 1.57
CA THR A 92 -0.87 7.76 1.17
C THR A 92 0.57 7.98 1.65
N PRO A 93 1.17 9.20 1.54
CA PRO A 93 2.49 9.47 2.12
C PRO A 93 2.55 9.28 3.62
N PHE A 94 1.49 9.64 4.35
CA PHE A 94 1.44 9.42 5.78
C PHE A 94 1.45 7.92 6.13
N VAL A 95 0.63 7.12 5.44
CA VAL A 95 0.66 5.65 5.58
C VAL A 95 2.08 5.13 5.35
N GLY A 96 2.75 5.58 4.30
CA GLY A 96 4.11 5.13 4.00
C GLY A 96 5.14 5.51 5.06
N ALA A 97 5.05 6.70 5.64
CA ALA A 97 5.91 7.09 6.77
C ALA A 97 5.71 6.14 7.95
N VAL A 98 4.44 5.84 8.29
CA VAL A 98 4.11 4.92 9.37
C VAL A 98 4.54 3.49 9.04
N VAL A 99 4.39 3.03 7.79
CA VAL A 99 4.91 1.72 7.34
C VAL A 99 6.42 1.64 7.55
N ALA A 100 7.18 2.65 7.13
CA ALA A 100 8.63 2.66 7.27
C ALA A 100 9.07 2.59 8.74
N ILE A 101 8.42 3.39 9.61
CA ILE A 101 8.71 3.40 11.06
C ILE A 101 8.33 2.06 11.71
N SER A 102 7.13 1.56 11.44
CA SER A 102 6.64 0.31 12.03
C SER A 102 7.45 -0.89 11.55
N THR A 103 7.79 -0.93 10.26
CA THR A 103 8.65 -1.98 9.70
C THR A 103 10.04 -1.94 10.33
N PHE A 104 10.65 -0.77 10.49
CA PHE A 104 11.93 -0.61 11.18
C PHE A 104 11.88 -1.18 12.60
N PHE A 105 10.85 -0.82 13.36
CA PHE A 105 10.68 -1.30 14.73
C PHE A 105 10.47 -2.82 14.78
N PHE A 106 9.55 -3.35 13.98
CA PHE A 106 9.25 -4.79 13.98
C PHE A 106 10.35 -5.64 13.37
N SER A 107 11.10 -5.14 12.39
CA SER A 107 12.22 -5.90 11.81
C SER A 107 13.38 -6.06 12.80
N ILE A 108 13.69 -5.04 13.57
CA ILE A 108 14.72 -5.16 14.63
C ILE A 108 14.25 -6.13 15.73
N THR A 109 13.00 -6.03 16.16
CA THR A 109 12.49 -6.82 17.29
C THR A 109 12.18 -8.26 16.94
N LEU A 110 11.66 -8.54 15.74
CA LEU A 110 11.19 -9.87 15.34
C LEU A 110 12.18 -10.60 14.42
N LEU A 111 12.93 -9.90 13.59
CA LEU A 111 13.90 -10.49 12.65
C LEU A 111 15.35 -10.30 13.10
N GLY A 112 15.62 -9.48 14.12
CA GLY A 112 16.97 -9.13 14.53
C GLY A 112 17.74 -8.34 13.45
N GLU A 113 17.03 -7.60 12.58
CA GLU A 113 17.64 -6.87 11.48
C GLU A 113 18.59 -5.78 11.97
N ASN A 114 19.86 -5.84 11.54
CA ASN A 114 20.89 -4.89 11.93
C ASN A 114 21.19 -3.93 10.76
N LEU A 115 20.74 -2.68 10.89
CA LEU A 115 20.94 -1.66 9.87
C LEU A 115 22.11 -0.75 10.21
N SER A 116 22.94 -0.44 9.23
CA SER A 116 24.03 0.52 9.36
C SER A 116 23.51 1.92 9.72
N VAL A 117 24.36 2.75 10.28
CA VAL A 117 24.01 4.15 10.62
C VAL A 117 23.61 4.93 9.37
N SER A 118 24.29 4.69 8.24
CA SER A 118 23.93 5.29 6.95
C SER A 118 22.50 4.99 6.57
N ILE A 119 22.09 3.72 6.61
CA ILE A 119 20.72 3.29 6.29
C ILE A 119 19.69 3.94 7.24
N LYS A 120 19.97 4.03 8.53
CA LYS A 120 19.10 4.68 9.51
C LYS A 120 18.89 6.17 9.20
N ILE A 121 19.97 6.88 8.81
CA ILE A 121 19.90 8.27 8.37
C ILE A 121 19.06 8.39 7.10
N GLY A 122 19.29 7.52 6.10
CA GLY A 122 18.51 7.49 4.88
C GLY A 122 17.01 7.30 5.13
N LEU A 123 16.66 6.35 5.99
CA LEU A 123 15.28 6.10 6.40
C LEU A 123 14.65 7.33 7.10
N LEU A 124 15.41 8.01 7.95
CA LEU A 124 14.93 9.24 8.61
C LEU A 124 14.57 10.31 7.58
N PHE A 125 15.41 10.54 6.56
CA PHE A 125 15.11 11.48 5.48
C PHE A 125 13.85 11.08 4.70
N LEU A 126 13.67 9.80 4.39
CA LEU A 126 12.50 9.30 3.68
C LEU A 126 11.21 9.44 4.51
N VAL A 127 11.27 9.19 5.81
CA VAL A 127 10.15 9.40 6.73
C VAL A 127 9.79 10.88 6.82
N ILE A 128 10.78 11.78 6.97
CA ILE A 128 10.54 13.22 7.00
C ILE A 128 9.89 13.68 5.70
N ALA A 129 10.38 13.22 4.56
CA ALA A 129 9.81 13.53 3.25
C ALA A 129 8.33 13.10 3.17
N SER A 130 8.02 11.88 3.60
CA SER A 130 6.65 11.35 3.61
C SER A 130 5.73 12.12 4.55
N ILE A 131 6.22 12.55 5.71
CA ILE A 131 5.47 13.41 6.64
C ILE A 131 5.22 14.79 6.02
N LEU A 132 6.22 15.39 5.37
CA LEU A 132 6.05 16.69 4.70
C LEU A 132 4.95 16.62 3.63
N LEU A 133 4.90 15.56 2.83
CA LEU A 133 3.86 15.34 1.82
C LEU A 133 2.47 15.09 2.44
N SER A 134 2.40 14.61 3.67
CA SER A 134 1.13 14.31 4.34
C SER A 134 0.40 15.54 4.89
N VAL A 135 1.04 16.71 4.92
CA VAL A 135 0.46 17.94 5.51
C VAL A 135 -0.59 18.52 4.56
N GLU A 136 -1.84 18.14 4.78
CA GLU A 136 -2.99 18.64 4.02
C GLU A 136 -3.37 20.07 4.44
N ARG A 137 -3.56 20.95 3.45
CA ARG A 137 -4.11 22.30 3.63
C ARG A 137 -5.17 22.61 2.59
N ASN A 138 -6.23 21.84 2.59
CA ASN A 138 -7.38 22.12 1.74
C ASN A 138 -8.39 23.01 2.49
N LYS A 139 -9.22 23.79 1.74
CA LYS A 139 -10.29 24.62 2.34
C LYS A 139 -11.31 23.83 3.16
N LYS A 140 -11.43 22.53 2.93
CA LYS A 140 -12.36 21.64 3.64
C LYS A 140 -11.74 20.97 4.89
N HIS A 141 -10.42 20.76 4.89
CA HIS A 141 -9.72 20.07 5.97
C HIS A 141 -8.39 20.78 6.23
N THR A 142 -8.23 21.33 7.42
CA THR A 142 -6.97 21.92 7.87
C THR A 142 -6.36 21.02 8.93
N GLY A 143 -5.23 20.38 8.63
CA GLY A 143 -4.49 19.56 9.58
C GLY A 143 -4.94 18.10 9.66
N PHE A 144 -4.63 17.43 10.77
CA PHE A 144 -4.94 16.02 10.99
C PHE A 144 -6.45 15.82 11.25
N HIS A 145 -7.09 14.99 10.42
CA HIS A 145 -8.50 14.61 10.54
C HIS A 145 -8.64 13.08 10.77
N ARG A 146 -9.89 12.59 10.91
CA ARG A 146 -10.18 11.16 11.18
C ARG A 146 -9.49 10.20 10.20
N GLY A 147 -9.28 10.61 8.96
CA GLY A 147 -8.55 9.82 7.95
C GLY A 147 -7.13 9.46 8.38
N PHE A 148 -6.44 10.33 9.10
CA PHE A 148 -5.08 10.05 9.58
C PHE A 148 -5.02 8.99 10.70
N ILE A 149 -6.09 8.81 11.48
CA ILE A 149 -6.19 7.71 12.45
C ILE A 149 -6.23 6.37 11.70
N TRP A 150 -7.06 6.30 10.65
CA TRP A 150 -7.14 5.13 9.78
C TRP A 150 -5.83 4.90 9.02
N ALA A 151 -5.19 5.97 8.55
CA ALA A 151 -3.89 5.91 7.87
C ALA A 151 -2.78 5.40 8.81
N PHE A 152 -2.77 5.82 10.07
CA PHE A 152 -1.84 5.34 11.09
C PHE A 152 -2.04 3.83 11.35
N LEU A 153 -3.29 3.41 11.52
CA LEU A 153 -3.61 1.99 11.69
C LEU A 153 -3.19 1.17 10.46
N ALA A 154 -3.46 1.67 9.25
CA ALA A 154 -3.04 1.04 8.01
C ALA A 154 -1.51 0.84 7.96
N GLY A 155 -0.75 1.87 8.31
CA GLY A 155 0.72 1.81 8.31
C GLY A 155 1.29 0.77 9.27
N ILE A 156 0.74 0.66 10.48
CA ILE A 156 1.15 -0.37 11.46
C ILE A 156 0.83 -1.77 10.92
N LEU A 157 -0.40 -1.98 10.42
CA LEU A 157 -0.85 -3.27 9.93
C LEU A 157 -0.06 -3.73 8.70
N TYR A 158 0.25 -2.83 7.77
CA TYR A 158 1.12 -3.15 6.64
C TYR A 158 2.55 -3.46 7.09
N GLY A 159 3.11 -2.70 8.05
CA GLY A 159 4.44 -2.98 8.60
C GLY A 159 4.52 -4.38 9.22
N LEU A 160 3.54 -4.76 10.04
CA LEU A 160 3.43 -6.12 10.61
C LEU A 160 3.33 -7.18 9.51
N SER A 161 2.49 -6.95 8.49
CA SER A 161 2.34 -7.88 7.38
C SER A 161 3.64 -8.08 6.61
N HIS A 162 4.36 -7.01 6.30
CA HIS A 162 5.60 -7.10 5.52
C HIS A 162 6.71 -7.80 6.29
N VAL A 163 6.84 -7.54 7.60
CA VAL A 163 7.81 -8.22 8.45
C VAL A 163 7.47 -9.71 8.58
N SER A 164 6.19 -10.05 8.78
CA SER A 164 5.74 -11.45 8.82
C SER A 164 5.93 -12.17 7.48
N ALA A 165 5.70 -11.47 6.35
CA ALA A 165 6.00 -12.01 5.02
C ALA A 165 7.50 -12.24 4.82
N LYS A 166 8.36 -11.32 5.29
CA LYS A 166 9.82 -11.51 5.26
C LYS A 166 10.23 -12.76 6.02
N LEU A 167 9.67 -13.00 7.22
CA LEU A 167 9.93 -14.22 7.98
C LEU A 167 9.55 -15.48 7.18
N MET A 168 8.43 -15.47 6.45
CA MET A 168 8.06 -16.57 5.56
C MET A 168 9.07 -16.77 4.42
N TYR A 169 9.65 -15.70 3.87
CA TYR A 169 10.67 -15.78 2.82
C TYR A 169 12.04 -16.23 3.31
N GLU A 170 12.29 -16.16 4.61
CA GLU A 170 13.50 -16.73 5.25
C GLU A 170 13.32 -18.22 5.56
N LEU A 171 12.10 -18.66 5.83
CA LEU A 171 11.79 -20.07 6.17
C LEU A 171 11.51 -20.92 4.91
N TYR A 172 10.98 -20.34 3.83
CA TYR A 172 10.52 -21.05 2.64
C TYR A 172 10.95 -20.34 1.35
N PRO A 173 10.98 -21.05 0.20
CA PRO A 173 11.19 -20.43 -1.10
C PRO A 173 10.20 -19.26 -1.33
N PHE A 174 10.66 -18.22 -1.99
CA PHE A 174 9.87 -17.00 -2.23
C PHE A 174 8.44 -17.28 -2.71
N PHE A 175 8.31 -18.17 -3.70
CA PHE A 175 7.01 -18.45 -4.31
C PHE A 175 6.05 -19.12 -3.31
N THR A 176 6.55 -20.07 -2.50
CA THR A 176 5.79 -20.70 -1.41
C THR A 176 5.33 -19.66 -0.39
N GLY A 177 6.24 -18.83 0.11
CA GLY A 177 5.91 -17.76 1.06
C GLY A 177 4.92 -16.74 0.49
N LEU A 178 5.06 -16.36 -0.79
CA LEU A 178 4.16 -15.46 -1.49
C LEU A 178 2.73 -16.03 -1.59
N VAL A 179 2.60 -17.26 -2.07
CA VAL A 179 1.30 -17.93 -2.26
C VAL A 179 0.55 -18.03 -0.94
N TRP A 180 1.22 -18.48 0.12
CA TRP A 180 0.61 -18.60 1.43
C TRP A 180 0.25 -17.24 2.05
N THR A 181 1.19 -16.30 2.11
CA THR A 181 0.93 -14.99 2.74
C THR A 181 -0.12 -14.19 1.98
N LYS A 182 -0.10 -14.21 0.65
CA LYS A 182 -1.09 -13.48 -0.16
C LYS A 182 -2.41 -14.23 -0.27
N GLY A 183 -2.41 -15.55 -0.37
CA GLY A 183 -3.64 -16.34 -0.33
C GLY A 183 -4.46 -16.11 0.94
N MET A 184 -3.79 -16.01 2.09
CA MET A 184 -4.45 -15.73 3.38
C MET A 184 -5.06 -14.33 3.48
N VAL A 185 -4.69 -13.37 2.64
CA VAL A 185 -5.39 -12.07 2.54
C VAL A 185 -6.87 -12.27 2.18
N GLY A 186 -7.16 -13.31 1.39
CA GLY A 186 -8.53 -13.68 1.02
C GLY A 186 -9.46 -13.92 2.21
N LEU A 187 -8.94 -14.33 3.37
CA LEU A 187 -9.75 -14.52 4.59
C LEU A 187 -10.48 -13.25 5.00
N VAL A 188 -9.90 -12.07 4.72
CA VAL A 188 -10.55 -10.78 5.03
C VAL A 188 -11.82 -10.58 4.21
N SER A 189 -11.89 -11.11 2.98
CA SER A 189 -13.14 -11.06 2.20
C SER A 189 -14.29 -11.80 2.92
N ILE A 190 -13.99 -12.94 3.58
CA ILE A 190 -14.99 -13.68 4.36
C ILE A 190 -15.46 -12.84 5.55
N VAL A 191 -14.52 -12.22 6.27
CA VAL A 191 -14.84 -11.35 7.42
C VAL A 191 -15.72 -10.16 6.98
N THR A 192 -15.44 -9.57 5.81
CA THR A 192 -16.21 -8.41 5.31
C THR A 192 -17.65 -8.74 4.97
N ILE A 193 -17.99 -9.98 4.66
CA ILE A 193 -19.39 -10.40 4.41
C ILE A 193 -20.27 -10.13 5.62
N PHE A 194 -19.74 -10.24 6.84
CA PHE A 194 -20.46 -9.98 8.08
C PHE A 194 -20.62 -8.49 8.40
N VAL A 195 -19.98 -7.60 7.64
CA VAL A 195 -20.19 -6.15 7.78
C VAL A 195 -21.56 -5.77 7.22
N PRO A 196 -22.40 -5.02 7.99
CA PRO A 196 -23.74 -4.67 7.56
C PRO A 196 -23.79 -3.99 6.19
N GLY A 197 -24.61 -4.55 5.31
CA GLY A 197 -24.80 -4.04 3.95
C GLY A 197 -23.80 -4.50 2.90
N VAL A 198 -22.72 -5.20 3.25
CA VAL A 198 -21.78 -5.78 2.27
C VAL A 198 -22.44 -6.94 1.53
N LEU A 199 -23.01 -7.90 2.24
CA LEU A 199 -23.70 -9.04 1.64
C LEU A 199 -24.84 -8.57 0.71
N VAL A 200 -25.64 -7.59 1.17
CA VAL A 200 -26.72 -7.01 0.37
C VAL A 200 -26.18 -6.34 -0.90
N ALA A 201 -25.07 -5.61 -0.80
CA ALA A 201 -24.44 -4.98 -1.96
C ALA A 201 -23.89 -6.00 -2.97
N ILE A 202 -23.37 -7.14 -2.48
CA ILE A 202 -22.88 -8.25 -3.33
C ILE A 202 -24.05 -8.96 -4.03
N LEU A 203 -25.13 -9.24 -3.30
CA LEU A 203 -26.31 -9.96 -3.84
C LEU A 203 -27.16 -9.10 -4.77
N ASN A 204 -27.30 -7.80 -4.45
CA ASN A 204 -28.09 -6.86 -5.26
C ASN A 204 -27.31 -6.33 -6.48
N LYS A 205 -26.76 -7.22 -7.28
CA LYS A 205 -25.98 -6.96 -8.51
C LYS A 205 -26.62 -6.00 -9.56
N GLY A 206 -27.75 -5.41 -9.30
CA GLY A 206 -28.55 -4.71 -10.33
C GLY A 206 -28.81 -3.22 -10.12
N LYS A 207 -28.54 -2.63 -8.94
CA LYS A 207 -28.92 -1.23 -8.69
C LYS A 207 -27.76 -0.24 -8.68
N ASP A 208 -26.56 -0.64 -8.28
CA ASP A 208 -25.36 0.15 -8.50
C ASP A 208 -24.67 -0.33 -9.79
N LYS A 209 -25.21 0.10 -10.94
CA LYS A 209 -24.50 -0.07 -12.21
C LYS A 209 -23.15 0.63 -12.05
N ILE A 210 -22.07 -0.15 -12.01
CA ILE A 210 -20.74 0.38 -12.31
C ILE A 210 -20.90 1.07 -13.66
N LYS A 211 -20.80 2.41 -13.68
CA LYS A 211 -20.98 3.20 -14.91
C LYS A 211 -20.11 2.59 -16.00
N ASP A 212 -20.59 2.60 -17.25
CA ASP A 212 -19.88 2.06 -18.40
C ASP A 212 -18.41 2.49 -18.40
N GLY A 213 -17.50 1.52 -18.43
CA GLY A 213 -16.06 1.73 -18.30
C GLY A 213 -15.48 1.52 -16.88
N GLY A 214 -16.27 1.61 -15.80
CA GLY A 214 -15.76 1.48 -14.43
C GLY A 214 -15.22 0.08 -14.12
N ALA A 215 -15.82 -0.97 -14.67
CA ALA A 215 -15.34 -2.35 -14.51
C ALA A 215 -13.92 -2.56 -15.08
N ARG A 216 -13.63 -1.95 -16.23
CA ARG A 216 -12.28 -2.02 -16.83
C ARG A 216 -11.24 -1.33 -15.94
N VAL A 217 -11.59 -0.19 -15.36
CA VAL A 217 -10.69 0.54 -14.44
C VAL A 217 -10.38 -0.32 -13.21
N VAL A 218 -11.40 -0.96 -12.62
CA VAL A 218 -11.21 -1.87 -11.47
C VAL A 218 -10.32 -3.06 -11.85
N ILE A 219 -10.52 -3.67 -13.03
CA ILE A 219 -9.70 -4.81 -13.47
C ILE A 219 -8.23 -4.37 -13.64
N TRP A 220 -7.98 -3.26 -14.34
CA TRP A 220 -6.61 -2.76 -14.53
C TRP A 220 -5.95 -2.37 -13.21
N ASP A 221 -6.68 -1.74 -12.30
CA ASP A 221 -6.22 -1.44 -10.96
C ASP A 221 -5.74 -2.71 -10.22
N LYS A 222 -6.55 -3.75 -10.22
CA LYS A 222 -6.20 -5.01 -9.54
C LYS A 222 -5.03 -5.74 -10.20
N VAL A 223 -4.93 -5.72 -11.54
CA VAL A 223 -3.79 -6.30 -12.27
C VAL A 223 -2.50 -5.54 -11.95
N LEU A 224 -2.52 -4.21 -12.04
CA LEU A 224 -1.35 -3.38 -11.71
C LEU A 224 -0.96 -3.52 -10.24
N GLY A 225 -1.94 -3.53 -9.34
CA GLY A 225 -1.72 -3.75 -7.91
C GLY A 225 -1.09 -5.10 -7.61
N LEU A 226 -1.56 -6.17 -8.27
CA LEU A 226 -0.99 -7.51 -8.12
C LEU A 226 0.49 -7.53 -8.57
N ILE A 227 0.79 -6.98 -9.75
CA ILE A 227 2.17 -6.90 -10.27
C ILE A 227 3.05 -6.10 -9.31
N ALA A 228 2.57 -4.94 -8.86
CA ALA A 228 3.31 -4.09 -7.91
C ALA A 228 3.60 -4.81 -6.59
N VAL A 229 2.60 -5.50 -6.03
CA VAL A 229 2.75 -6.28 -4.80
C VAL A 229 3.77 -7.40 -4.98
N ILE A 230 3.73 -8.15 -6.09
CA ILE A 230 4.70 -9.22 -6.37
C ILE A 230 6.13 -8.64 -6.45
N LEU A 231 6.32 -7.53 -7.15
CA LEU A 231 7.64 -6.89 -7.27
C LEU A 231 8.17 -6.44 -5.90
N ILE A 232 7.34 -5.78 -5.09
CA ILE A 232 7.74 -5.32 -3.75
C ILE A 232 8.03 -6.51 -2.83
N GLN A 233 7.20 -7.55 -2.85
CA GLN A 233 7.42 -8.75 -2.05
C GLN A 233 8.68 -9.51 -2.47
N TYR A 234 8.98 -9.53 -3.78
CA TYR A 234 10.23 -10.09 -4.27
C TYR A 234 11.45 -9.27 -3.82
N ALA A 235 11.35 -7.95 -3.87
CA ALA A 235 12.39 -7.06 -3.34
C ALA A 235 12.62 -7.29 -1.83
N ILE A 236 11.56 -7.45 -1.04
CA ILE A 236 11.61 -7.78 0.38
C ILE A 236 12.29 -9.14 0.60
N SER A 237 11.99 -10.15 -0.22
CA SER A 237 12.61 -11.48 -0.09
C SER A 237 14.11 -11.45 -0.30
N LYS A 238 14.62 -10.57 -1.15
CA LYS A 238 16.02 -10.46 -1.55
C LYS A 238 16.80 -9.39 -0.79
N GLY A 239 16.14 -8.55 -0.01
CA GLY A 239 16.77 -7.43 0.70
C GLY A 239 16.23 -7.21 2.11
N SER A 240 16.63 -6.09 2.72
CA SER A 240 16.07 -5.62 3.98
C SER A 240 14.61 -5.19 3.78
N VAL A 241 13.71 -5.72 4.61
CA VAL A 241 12.30 -5.34 4.58
C VAL A 241 12.13 -3.86 4.94
N THR A 242 12.95 -3.35 5.83
CA THR A 242 12.95 -1.96 6.28
C THR A 242 13.38 -1.02 5.14
N VAL A 243 14.47 -1.36 4.45
CA VAL A 243 14.98 -0.56 3.32
C VAL A 243 13.96 -0.52 2.19
N VAL A 244 13.39 -1.67 1.81
CA VAL A 244 12.39 -1.75 0.74
C VAL A 244 11.16 -0.92 1.09
N ASN A 245 10.64 -1.01 2.31
CA ASN A 245 9.47 -0.21 2.73
C ASN A 245 9.80 1.28 2.89
N GLY A 246 11.04 1.64 3.26
CA GLY A 246 11.51 3.03 3.25
C GLY A 246 11.44 3.67 1.86
N LEU A 247 11.64 2.90 0.80
CA LEU A 247 11.52 3.38 -0.59
C LEU A 247 10.08 3.74 -1.01
N ALA A 248 9.07 3.45 -0.18
CA ALA A 248 7.69 3.87 -0.45
C ALA A 248 7.57 5.40 -0.68
N GLY A 249 8.49 6.20 -0.14
CA GLY A 249 8.58 7.63 -0.44
C GLY A 249 8.60 7.95 -1.95
N ILE A 250 9.25 7.11 -2.75
CA ILE A 250 9.32 7.26 -4.21
C ILE A 250 7.94 7.15 -4.86
N GLN A 251 7.08 6.27 -4.36
CA GLN A 251 5.69 6.16 -4.81
C GLN A 251 4.99 7.52 -4.77
N TYR A 252 5.22 8.29 -3.71
CA TYR A 252 4.53 9.56 -3.48
C TYR A 252 5.04 10.64 -4.40
N ALA A 253 6.35 10.69 -4.67
CA ALA A 253 6.92 11.59 -5.67
C ALA A 253 6.31 11.32 -7.06
N PHE A 254 6.24 10.06 -7.48
CA PHE A 254 5.59 9.70 -8.75
C PHE A 254 4.09 9.99 -8.75
N MET A 255 3.39 9.69 -7.65
CA MET A 255 1.97 9.96 -7.52
C MET A 255 1.69 11.47 -7.69
N PHE A 256 2.48 12.34 -7.05
CA PHE A 256 2.37 13.78 -7.22
C PHE A 256 2.57 14.20 -8.67
N VAL A 257 3.64 13.76 -9.30
CA VAL A 257 3.93 14.05 -10.72
C VAL A 257 2.76 13.62 -11.61
N PHE A 258 2.23 12.42 -11.40
CA PHE A 258 1.09 11.91 -12.19
C PHE A 258 -0.18 12.71 -11.94
N ILE A 259 -0.51 13.05 -10.69
CA ILE A 259 -1.70 13.86 -10.36
C ILE A 259 -1.56 15.26 -10.97
N TYR A 260 -0.40 15.89 -10.89
CA TYR A 260 -0.14 17.20 -11.51
C TYR A 260 -0.40 17.16 -13.03
N PHE A 261 0.14 16.15 -13.73
CA PHE A 261 -0.09 16.01 -15.17
C PHE A 261 -1.56 15.69 -15.49
N LEU A 262 -2.20 14.80 -14.74
CA LEU A 262 -3.60 14.43 -14.93
C LEU A 262 -4.52 15.65 -14.71
N THR A 263 -4.28 16.45 -13.68
CA THR A 263 -5.04 17.68 -13.42
C THR A 263 -4.87 18.69 -14.55
N LYS A 264 -3.65 18.79 -15.11
CA LYS A 264 -3.37 19.72 -16.24
C LYS A 264 -4.02 19.27 -17.56
N PHE A 265 -3.98 17.95 -17.86
CA PHE A 265 -4.43 17.42 -19.16
C PHE A 265 -5.88 16.90 -19.15
N LYS A 266 -6.43 16.53 -17.98
CA LYS A 266 -7.82 16.04 -17.82
C LYS A 266 -8.49 16.63 -16.58
N PRO A 267 -8.71 17.97 -16.53
CA PRO A 267 -9.26 18.65 -15.35
C PRO A 267 -10.69 18.21 -14.99
N SER A 268 -11.44 17.63 -15.94
CA SER A 268 -12.78 17.08 -15.69
C SER A 268 -12.79 15.79 -14.86
N THR A 269 -11.67 15.11 -14.77
CA THR A 269 -11.54 13.80 -14.09
C THR A 269 -10.78 13.92 -12.78
N PHE A 270 -9.78 14.81 -12.72
CA PHE A 270 -8.93 15.09 -11.57
C PHE A 270 -8.89 16.60 -11.33
N SER A 271 -9.33 17.05 -10.17
CA SER A 271 -9.44 18.48 -9.83
C SER A 271 -8.69 18.83 -8.55
N GLU A 272 -7.55 18.17 -8.28
CA GLU A 272 -6.71 18.58 -7.16
C GLU A 272 -6.12 19.97 -7.44
N LYS A 273 -6.33 20.91 -6.51
CA LYS A 273 -5.84 22.28 -6.63
C LYS A 273 -4.54 22.42 -5.88
N PHE A 274 -3.44 22.48 -6.61
CA PHE A 274 -2.12 22.74 -6.03
C PHE A 274 -1.95 24.24 -5.75
N THR A 275 -1.72 24.57 -4.49
CA THR A 275 -1.30 25.91 -4.12
C THR A 275 0.21 26.08 -4.33
N ARG A 276 0.68 27.33 -4.53
CA ARG A 276 2.12 27.61 -4.67
C ARG A 276 2.95 27.09 -3.49
N ARG A 277 2.36 27.09 -2.29
CA ARG A 277 2.98 26.60 -1.07
C ARG A 277 3.09 25.07 -1.05
N GLU A 278 2.07 24.35 -1.46
CA GLU A 278 2.10 22.89 -1.59
C GLU A 278 3.19 22.47 -2.57
N MET A 279 3.29 23.10 -3.73
CA MET A 279 4.36 22.83 -4.70
C MET A 279 5.76 23.01 -4.09
N VAL A 280 5.99 24.02 -3.24
CA VAL A 280 7.28 24.20 -2.55
C VAL A 280 7.54 23.07 -1.56
N VAL A 281 6.53 22.68 -0.76
CA VAL A 281 6.66 21.57 0.21
C VAL A 281 7.00 20.27 -0.51
N GLU A 282 6.39 20.01 -1.64
CA GLU A 282 6.62 18.80 -2.44
C GLU A 282 8.02 18.76 -3.07
N ILE A 283 8.51 19.90 -3.59
CA ILE A 283 9.90 20.00 -4.07
C ILE A 283 10.87 19.73 -2.92
N VAL A 284 10.64 20.30 -1.74
CA VAL A 284 11.46 20.04 -0.55
C VAL A 284 11.41 18.56 -0.16
N ALA A 285 10.24 17.95 -0.16
CA ALA A 285 10.09 16.52 0.14
C ALA A 285 10.84 15.64 -0.88
N ILE A 286 10.79 15.97 -2.17
CA ILE A 286 11.55 15.26 -3.21
C ILE A 286 13.06 15.38 -2.96
N VAL A 287 13.56 16.54 -2.55
CA VAL A 287 14.98 16.72 -2.20
C VAL A 287 15.35 15.81 -1.01
N PHE A 288 14.52 15.77 0.05
CA PHE A 288 14.74 14.86 1.17
C PHE A 288 14.73 13.39 0.74
N MET A 289 13.86 13.00 -0.20
CA MET A 289 13.84 11.64 -0.75
C MET A 289 15.14 11.31 -1.48
N ILE A 290 15.64 12.22 -2.32
CA ILE A 290 16.90 12.02 -3.04
C ILE A 290 18.05 11.84 -2.05
N ILE A 291 18.14 12.69 -1.02
CA ILE A 291 19.15 12.57 0.03
C ILE A 291 19.01 11.20 0.73
N GLY A 292 17.79 10.83 1.12
CA GLY A 292 17.52 9.53 1.74
C GLY A 292 17.99 8.35 0.88
N LEU A 293 17.73 8.39 -0.43
CA LEU A 293 18.16 7.35 -1.37
C LEU A 293 19.68 7.25 -1.49
N ILE A 294 20.41 8.38 -1.46
CA ILE A 294 21.87 8.39 -1.48
C ILE A 294 22.43 7.64 -0.26
N PHE A 295 21.82 7.81 0.92
CA PHE A 295 22.24 7.11 2.14
C PHE A 295 21.85 5.61 2.15
N LEU A 296 20.88 5.18 1.33
CA LEU A 296 20.49 3.77 1.18
C LEU A 296 21.34 3.02 0.13
N ALA A 297 21.97 3.74 -0.80
CA ALA A 297 22.81 3.17 -1.85
C ALA A 297 24.20 2.82 -1.33
#